data_c81a0c9b26decb18a92148238b5f0547
#
_entry.id   c81a0c9b26decb18a92148238b5f0547
#
_cell.length_a   1.000
_cell.length_b   1.000
_cell.length_c   1.000
_cell.angle_alpha   90.00
_cell.angle_beta   90.00
_cell.angle_gamma   90.00
#
_symmetry.space_group_name_H-M   'P 1'
#
loop_
_entity.id
_entity.type
_entity.pdbx_description
1 polymer ?
#
loop_
_entity_poly.entity_id
_entity_poly.type
_entity_poly.pdbx_seq_one_letter_code
_entity_poly.pdbx_strand_id
1 'polypeptide(L)'
;MELAMNDAGEHIQSPHVIMAPASMLGGPDALSFNDAIRELSKEHKHIIIDCSHIIIMNSSGLGMLISAQATMKQVGGQCSLRNITEQVNKLLEMTRLKDLFEIS
;
A
#
# COMPACT_ATOMS: atom_id res chain seq x y z
N MET A 1 -19.13 -4.75 -8.97
CA MET A 1 -18.58 -4.34 -7.67
C MET A 1 -19.70 -3.87 -6.77
N GLU A 2 -19.80 -4.43 -5.59
CA GLU A 2 -20.79 -3.97 -4.62
C GLU A 2 -20.31 -2.69 -3.96
N LEU A 3 -21.22 -1.73 -3.82
CA LEU A 3 -20.96 -0.49 -3.12
C LEU A 3 -21.82 -0.45 -1.86
N ALA A 4 -21.18 -0.20 -0.73
CA ALA A 4 -21.89 0.06 0.51
C ALA A 4 -22.36 1.50 0.53
N MET A 5 -23.36 1.79 1.35
CA MET A 5 -23.85 3.15 1.55
C MET A 5 -23.71 3.52 3.02
N ASN A 6 -23.29 4.75 3.28
CA ASN A 6 -23.23 5.27 4.64
C ASN A 6 -24.61 5.79 5.08
N ASP A 7 -24.70 6.28 6.30
CA ASP A 7 -25.97 6.76 6.87
C ASP A 7 -26.56 7.97 6.12
N ALA A 8 -25.73 8.70 5.38
CA ALA A 8 -26.18 9.82 4.58
C ALA A 8 -26.68 9.41 3.19
N GLY A 9 -26.65 8.11 2.86
CA GLY A 9 -27.05 7.61 1.56
C GLY A 9 -25.97 7.70 0.50
N GLU A 10 -24.72 7.98 0.89
CA GLU A 10 -23.61 8.06 -0.05
C GLU A 10 -22.99 6.69 -0.25
N HIS A 11 -22.58 6.42 -1.50
CA HIS A 11 -21.89 5.17 -1.82
C HIS A 11 -20.47 5.21 -1.26
N ILE A 12 -20.11 4.15 -0.55
CA ILE A 12 -18.76 3.97 0.00
C ILE A 12 -18.13 2.79 -0.74
N GLN A 13 -17.03 3.07 -1.42
CA GLN A 13 -16.27 2.02 -2.10
C GLN A 13 -15.41 1.27 -1.08
N SER A 14 -15.48 -0.06 -1.11
CA SER A 14 -14.65 -0.90 -0.27
C SER A 14 -13.17 -0.73 -0.64
N PRO A 15 -12.25 -0.79 0.32
CA PRO A 15 -10.82 -0.75 0.02
C PRO A 15 -10.44 -1.90 -0.92
N HIS A 16 -9.52 -1.61 -1.84
CA HIS A 16 -8.98 -2.62 -2.73
C HIS A 16 -7.72 -3.21 -2.12
N VAL A 17 -7.67 -4.53 -2.01
CA VAL A 17 -6.53 -5.22 -1.39
C VAL A 17 -5.63 -5.78 -2.48
N ILE A 18 -4.33 -5.51 -2.37
CA ILE A 18 -3.32 -6.11 -3.24
C ILE A 18 -2.28 -6.82 -2.36
N MET A 19 -1.66 -7.85 -2.94
CA MET A 19 -0.59 -8.57 -2.27
C MET A 19 0.76 -8.01 -2.68
N ALA A 20 1.58 -7.66 -1.72
CA ALA A 20 2.96 -7.31 -2.00
C ALA A 20 3.72 -8.55 -2.49
N PRO A 21 4.66 -8.39 -3.44
CA PRO A 21 5.44 -9.53 -3.90
C PRO A 21 6.36 -10.05 -2.80
N ALA A 22 6.78 -11.31 -2.94
CA ALA A 22 7.67 -11.95 -1.97
C ALA A 22 9.02 -11.26 -1.85
N SER A 23 9.49 -10.67 -2.94
CA SER A 23 10.77 -9.96 -2.99
C SER A 23 10.52 -8.49 -3.28
N MET A 24 10.93 -7.61 -2.37
CA MET A 24 10.79 -6.17 -2.51
C MET A 24 12.16 -5.51 -2.38
N LEU A 25 12.94 -5.60 -3.44
CA LEU A 25 14.33 -5.14 -3.46
C LEU A 25 14.56 -3.93 -4.38
N GLY A 26 13.50 -3.43 -5.02
CA GLY A 26 13.63 -2.32 -5.96
C GLY A 26 13.95 -2.81 -7.38
N GLY A 27 14.57 -1.95 -8.20
CA GLY A 27 14.90 -2.27 -9.58
C GLY A 27 13.65 -2.39 -10.46
N PRO A 28 13.65 -3.33 -11.42
CA PRO A 28 12.50 -3.51 -12.33
C PRO A 28 11.20 -3.80 -11.59
N ASP A 29 11.26 -4.48 -10.46
CA ASP A 29 10.07 -4.76 -9.64
C ASP A 29 9.41 -3.49 -9.11
N ALA A 30 10.22 -2.46 -8.82
CA ALA A 30 9.68 -1.18 -8.35
C ALA A 30 8.86 -0.50 -9.44
N LEU A 31 9.30 -0.56 -10.70
CA LEU A 31 8.56 0.02 -11.81
C LEU A 31 7.22 -0.67 -12.00
N SER A 32 7.21 -1.99 -12.00
CA SER A 32 5.98 -2.77 -12.14
C SER A 32 5.01 -2.50 -11.00
N PHE A 33 5.52 -2.45 -9.79
CA PHE A 33 4.69 -2.19 -8.61
C PHE A 33 4.09 -0.78 -8.66
N ASN A 34 4.92 0.21 -8.97
CA ASN A 34 4.46 1.60 -9.05
C ASN A 34 3.42 1.80 -10.15
N ASP A 35 3.61 1.14 -11.30
CA ASP A 35 2.63 1.20 -12.38
C ASP A 35 1.30 0.58 -11.97
N ALA A 36 1.34 -0.54 -11.26
CA ALA A 36 0.12 -1.17 -10.77
C ALA A 36 -0.62 -0.25 -9.79
N ILE A 37 0.09 0.39 -8.87
CA ILE A 37 -0.52 1.33 -7.92
C ILE A 37 -1.12 2.52 -8.66
N ARG A 38 -0.41 3.04 -9.65
CA ARG A 38 -0.90 4.19 -10.42
C ARG A 38 -2.19 3.86 -11.15
N GLU A 39 -2.28 2.67 -11.74
CA GLU A 39 -3.52 2.22 -12.39
C GLU A 39 -4.66 2.08 -11.38
N LEU A 40 -4.39 1.49 -10.22
CA LEU A 40 -5.40 1.33 -9.18
C LEU A 40 -5.88 2.67 -8.63
N SER A 41 -4.99 3.67 -8.57
CA SER A 41 -5.35 5.00 -8.05
C SER A 41 -6.40 5.72 -8.89
N LYS A 42 -6.59 5.31 -10.14
CA LYS A 42 -7.60 5.88 -11.02
C LYS A 42 -9.01 5.44 -10.62
N GLU A 43 -9.13 4.30 -9.98
CA GLU A 43 -10.42 3.68 -9.66
C GLU A 43 -10.70 3.55 -8.17
N HIS A 44 -9.65 3.57 -7.34
CA HIS A 44 -9.77 3.31 -5.90
C HIS A 44 -9.12 4.44 -5.12
N LYS A 45 -9.82 4.95 -4.12
CA LYS A 45 -9.29 5.97 -3.21
C LYS A 45 -8.58 5.37 -2.01
N HIS A 46 -8.84 4.12 -1.70
CA HIS A 46 -8.18 3.43 -0.58
C HIS A 46 -7.71 2.06 -1.05
N ILE A 47 -6.42 1.83 -0.99
CA ILE A 47 -5.85 0.52 -1.23
C ILE A 47 -5.19 0.01 0.04
N ILE A 48 -5.19 -1.30 0.19
CA ILE A 48 -4.53 -1.97 1.30
C ILE A 48 -3.48 -2.91 0.69
N ILE A 49 -2.24 -2.75 1.12
CA ILE A 49 -1.17 -3.64 0.69
C ILE A 49 -0.99 -4.70 1.78
N ASP A 50 -1.27 -5.94 1.42
CA ASP A 50 -1.06 -7.07 2.32
C ASP A 50 0.39 -7.52 2.21
N CYS A 51 1.11 -7.46 3.31
CA CYS A 51 2.55 -7.71 3.35
C CYS A 51 2.91 -9.13 3.81
N SER A 52 1.92 -10.00 3.98
CA SER A 52 2.15 -11.34 4.55
C SER A 52 3.06 -12.22 3.70
N HIS A 53 3.12 -11.98 2.38
CA HIS A 53 3.94 -12.77 1.47
C HIS A 53 5.37 -12.25 1.31
N ILE A 54 5.70 -11.10 1.90
CA ILE A 54 7.05 -10.54 1.78
C ILE A 54 8.03 -11.44 2.53
N ILE A 55 9.00 -11.96 1.81
CA ILE A 55 10.07 -12.79 2.36
C ILE A 55 11.33 -11.96 2.57
N ILE A 56 11.64 -11.08 1.60
CA ILE A 56 12.83 -10.25 1.67
C ILE A 56 12.50 -8.82 1.22
N MET A 57 13.00 -7.86 1.98
CA MET A 57 12.81 -6.43 1.68
C MET A 57 14.04 -5.67 2.16
N ASN A 58 14.44 -4.65 1.38
CA ASN A 58 15.50 -3.72 1.76
C ASN A 58 14.95 -2.28 1.73
N SER A 59 15.84 -1.30 1.88
CA SER A 59 15.44 0.12 1.88
C SER A 59 14.77 0.53 0.56
N SER A 60 15.20 -0.06 -0.56
CA SER A 60 14.58 0.22 -1.86
C SER A 60 13.15 -0.33 -1.92
N GLY A 61 12.93 -1.50 -1.32
CA GLY A 61 11.59 -2.06 -1.19
C GLY A 61 10.69 -1.21 -0.31
N LEU A 62 11.24 -0.68 0.78
CA LEU A 62 10.51 0.28 1.61
C LEU A 62 10.12 1.51 0.79
N GLY A 63 11.03 1.98 -0.07
CA GLY A 63 10.75 3.07 -1.00
C GLY A 63 9.57 2.79 -1.92
N MET A 64 9.37 1.53 -2.32
CA MET A 64 8.22 1.12 -3.12
C MET A 64 6.90 1.36 -2.36
N LEU A 65 6.86 1.03 -1.08
CA LEU A 65 5.69 1.28 -0.23
C LEU A 65 5.45 2.78 -0.04
N ILE A 66 6.50 3.54 0.17
CA ILE A 66 6.40 4.99 0.32
C ILE A 66 5.88 5.63 -0.96
N SER A 67 6.36 5.18 -2.12
CA SER A 67 5.87 5.66 -3.41
C SER A 67 4.40 5.35 -3.63
N ALA A 68 3.95 4.17 -3.18
CA ALA A 68 2.54 3.80 -3.26
C ALA A 68 1.68 4.77 -2.45
N GLN A 69 2.10 5.11 -1.23
CA GLN A 69 1.39 6.07 -0.40
C GLN A 69 1.35 7.44 -1.06
N ALA A 70 2.48 7.90 -1.61
CA ALA A 70 2.55 9.19 -2.28
C ALA A 70 1.60 9.25 -3.49
N THR A 71 1.57 8.18 -4.29
CA THR A 71 0.68 8.09 -5.44
C THR A 71 -0.80 8.19 -5.01
N MET A 72 -1.17 7.47 -3.96
CA MET A 72 -2.54 7.53 -3.46
C MET A 72 -2.89 8.91 -2.88
N LYS A 73 -1.96 9.54 -2.19
CA LYS A 73 -2.18 10.88 -1.65
C LYS A 73 -2.41 11.91 -2.75
N GLN A 74 -1.76 11.77 -3.90
CA GLN A 74 -1.93 12.68 -5.04
C GLN A 74 -3.35 12.69 -5.59
N VAL A 75 -4.08 11.60 -5.45
CA VAL A 75 -5.47 11.51 -5.89
C VAL A 75 -6.47 11.69 -4.74
N GLY A 76 -5.99 12.17 -3.59
CA GLY A 76 -6.84 12.37 -2.43
C GLY A 76 -7.23 11.09 -1.71
N GLY A 77 -6.47 10.03 -1.93
CA GLY A 77 -6.71 8.73 -1.31
C GLY A 77 -5.67 8.38 -0.26
N GLN A 78 -5.61 7.11 0.08
CA GLN A 78 -4.59 6.62 1.02
C GLN A 78 -4.24 5.17 0.74
N CYS A 79 -3.07 4.79 1.22
CA CYS A 79 -2.56 3.43 1.16
C CYS A 79 -2.32 2.96 2.59
N SER A 80 -2.90 1.82 2.94
CA SER A 80 -2.70 1.20 4.24
C SER A 80 -1.92 -0.09 4.08
N LEU A 81 -1.29 -0.55 5.16
CA LEU A 81 -0.59 -1.83 5.20
C LEU A 81 -1.30 -2.78 6.15
N ARG A 82 -1.30 -4.05 5.84
CA ARG A 82 -1.80 -5.07 6.76
C ARG A 82 -0.90 -6.29 6.75
N ASN A 83 -0.96 -7.05 7.83
CA ASN A 83 -0.17 -8.28 8.00
C ASN A 83 1.32 -8.04 7.76
N ILE A 84 1.85 -6.94 8.31
CA ILE A 84 3.28 -6.66 8.16
C ILE A 84 4.09 -7.72 8.89
N THR A 85 5.17 -8.14 8.23
CA THR A 85 6.11 -9.09 8.83
C THR A 85 7.00 -8.37 9.84
N GLU A 86 7.70 -9.14 10.66
CA GLU A 86 8.66 -8.55 11.60
C GLU A 86 9.73 -7.75 10.89
N GLN A 87 10.20 -8.22 9.74
CA GLN A 87 11.19 -7.52 8.94
C GLN A 87 10.68 -6.17 8.45
N VAL A 88 9.46 -6.13 7.94
CA VAL A 88 8.84 -4.88 7.48
C VAL A 88 8.67 -3.93 8.65
N ASN A 89 8.18 -4.44 9.77
CA ASN A 89 7.99 -3.62 10.97
C ASN A 89 9.31 -3.01 11.45
N LYS A 90 10.38 -3.80 11.49
CA LYS A 90 11.70 -3.30 11.89
C LYS A 90 12.19 -2.18 10.97
N LEU A 91 12.04 -2.36 9.65
CA LEU A 91 12.45 -1.33 8.70
C LEU A 91 11.67 -0.04 8.90
N LEU A 92 10.36 -0.14 9.11
CA LEU A 92 9.52 1.03 9.35
C LEU A 92 9.91 1.75 10.65
N GLU A 93 10.21 1.01 11.69
CA GLU A 93 10.63 1.59 12.97
C GLU A 93 12.01 2.23 12.88
N MET A 94 12.99 1.56 12.27
CA MET A 94 14.34 2.07 12.11
C MET A 94 14.41 3.35 11.30
N THR A 95 13.53 3.48 10.32
CA THR A 95 13.49 4.65 9.44
C THR A 95 12.54 5.73 9.95
N ARG A 96 11.80 5.46 11.01
CA ARG A 96 10.76 6.33 11.56
C ARG A 96 9.66 6.66 10.57
N LEU A 97 9.35 5.71 9.68
CA LEU A 97 8.34 5.89 8.64
C LEU A 97 7.03 5.18 8.94
N LYS A 98 6.94 4.53 10.11
CA LYS A 98 5.75 3.75 10.46
C LYS A 98 4.48 4.60 10.48
N ASP A 99 4.60 5.87 10.89
CA ASP A 99 3.46 6.78 10.99
C ASP A 99 2.94 7.27 9.64
N LEU A 100 3.67 7.00 8.54
CA LEU A 100 3.18 7.32 7.21
C LEU A 100 2.01 6.45 6.78
N PHE A 101 1.84 5.30 7.41
CA PHE A 101 0.86 4.32 7.01
C PHE A 101 -0.12 4.02 8.14
N GLU A 102 -1.35 3.74 7.74
CA GLU A 102 -2.30 3.10 8.61
C GLU A 102 -2.00 1.60 8.56
N ILE A 103 -1.74 0.98 9.72
CA ILE A 103 -1.32 -0.41 9.80
C ILE A 103 -2.33 -1.21 10.61
N SER A 104 -2.74 -2.33 10.05
CA SER A 104 -3.67 -3.24 10.71
C SER A 104 -3.16 -4.69 10.69
#